data_99ce0d3160e1faa8b9221df7f0575356
#
_entry.id   99ce0d3160e1faa8b9221df7f0575356
#
_cell.length_a   1.000
_cell.length_b   1.000
_cell.length_c   1.000
_cell.angle_alpha   90.00
_cell.angle_beta   90.00
_cell.angle_gamma   90.00
#
_symmetry.space_group_name_H-M   'P 1'
#
loop_
_entity.id
_entity.type
_entity.pdbx_description
1 polymer ?
#
loop_
_entity_poly.entity_id
_entity_poly.type
_entity_poly.pdbx_seq_one_letter_code
_entity_poly.pdbx_strand_id
1 'polypeptide(L)'
;MAETMQSLDQLSALKPAAAPEPAKYVQKLDKQGRAYATGKRKDAVARVWIKPGAGKIVINTRDIEVYFARPVLRMLIQQPLVATNRGGQYDVTCTVSGGGLSGQAGAVRHGLSKALMNFEPDLRGALKKGGFLTRDSRVVERKKYGRAKARRSFQFSKR
;
A
#
# COMPACT_ATOMS: atom_id res chain seq x y z
N MET A 1 -50.70 -19.89 34.72
CA MET A 1 -49.21 -19.65 34.66
C MET A 1 -48.55 -20.55 33.60
N ALA A 2 -49.04 -20.53 32.36
CA ALA A 2 -48.48 -21.35 31.27
C ALA A 2 -48.16 -20.55 29.98
N GLU A 3 -48.42 -19.23 29.96
CA GLU A 3 -48.26 -18.44 28.75
C GLU A 3 -46.86 -17.76 28.61
N THR A 4 -46.05 -17.76 29.65
CA THR A 4 -44.72 -17.13 29.65
C THR A 4 -43.59 -18.04 29.13
N MET A 5 -43.84 -19.33 28.95
CA MET A 5 -42.82 -20.29 28.49
C MET A 5 -42.74 -20.38 26.95
N GLN A 6 -43.77 -19.98 26.21
CA GLN A 6 -43.77 -20.01 24.74
C GLN A 6 -42.96 -18.88 24.09
N SER A 7 -42.65 -17.81 24.82
CA SER A 7 -41.90 -16.66 24.29
C SER A 7 -40.36 -16.87 24.19
N LEU A 8 -39.83 -17.80 25.01
CA LEU A 8 -38.37 -18.08 25.01
C LEU A 8 -37.94 -19.03 23.89
N ASP A 9 -38.81 -19.97 23.49
CA ASP A 9 -38.52 -20.84 22.34
C ASP A 9 -38.60 -20.11 21.02
N GLN A 10 -39.43 -19.07 20.91
CA GLN A 10 -39.46 -18.21 19.72
C GLN A 10 -38.23 -17.30 19.61
N LEU A 11 -37.56 -16.92 20.69
CA LEU A 11 -36.33 -16.19 20.69
C LEU A 11 -35.13 -17.03 20.23
N SER A 12 -35.15 -18.34 20.49
CA SER A 12 -34.09 -19.25 20.02
C SER A 12 -34.23 -19.55 18.52
N ALA A 13 -35.39 -19.34 17.92
CA ALA A 13 -35.63 -19.48 16.48
C ALA A 13 -35.24 -18.26 15.66
N LEU A 14 -34.95 -17.10 16.27
CA LEU A 14 -34.32 -15.96 15.64
C LEU A 14 -32.86 -16.26 15.42
N LYS A 15 -32.59 -17.11 14.40
CA LYS A 15 -31.26 -17.29 13.86
C LYS A 15 -30.70 -15.91 13.57
N PRO A 16 -29.53 -15.51 14.15
CA PRO A 16 -28.94 -14.23 13.81
C PRO A 16 -28.77 -14.17 12.30
N ALA A 17 -29.33 -13.15 11.68
CA ALA A 17 -29.18 -12.93 10.22
C ALA A 17 -27.71 -13.12 9.89
N ALA A 18 -27.40 -14.05 8.98
CA ALA A 18 -26.03 -14.34 8.56
C ALA A 18 -25.35 -13.00 8.28
N ALA A 19 -24.24 -12.74 8.97
CA ALA A 19 -23.46 -11.52 8.77
C ALA A 19 -23.23 -11.36 7.26
N PRO A 20 -23.45 -10.16 6.67
CA PRO A 20 -23.30 -9.97 5.23
C PRO A 20 -21.93 -10.49 4.82
N GLU A 21 -21.88 -11.44 3.90
CA GLU A 21 -20.62 -11.96 3.39
C GLU A 21 -19.73 -10.77 3.00
N PRO A 22 -18.46 -10.76 3.40
CA PRO A 22 -17.57 -9.65 3.07
C PRO A 22 -17.58 -9.47 1.57
N ALA A 23 -17.97 -8.28 1.11
CA ALA A 23 -18.10 -7.97 -0.31
C ALA A 23 -16.83 -8.45 -1.03
N LYS A 24 -16.96 -9.43 -1.92
CA LYS A 24 -15.84 -9.96 -2.73
C LYS A 24 -15.31 -8.78 -3.52
N TYR A 25 -14.06 -8.41 -3.28
CA TYR A 25 -13.41 -7.33 -4.03
C TYR A 25 -13.36 -7.73 -5.49
N VAL A 26 -13.91 -6.88 -6.36
CA VAL A 26 -13.94 -7.12 -7.80
C VAL A 26 -12.60 -6.71 -8.40
N GLN A 27 -12.08 -7.53 -9.30
CA GLN A 27 -10.90 -7.22 -10.10
C GLN A 27 -11.11 -5.95 -10.92
N LYS A 28 -10.15 -5.02 -10.90
CA LYS A 28 -10.21 -3.74 -11.61
C LYS A 28 -9.08 -3.66 -12.62
N LEU A 29 -9.40 -3.92 -13.87
CA LEU A 29 -8.46 -3.84 -15.00
C LEU A 29 -8.80 -2.66 -15.91
N ASP A 30 -7.77 -2.10 -16.52
CA ASP A 30 -7.86 -1.10 -17.59
C ASP A 30 -8.19 -1.78 -18.94
N LYS A 31 -8.56 -1.00 -19.96
CA LYS A 31 -8.84 -1.47 -21.34
C LYS A 31 -7.70 -2.31 -21.94
N GLN A 32 -6.48 -2.17 -21.42
CA GLN A 32 -5.27 -2.89 -21.83
C GLN A 32 -4.96 -4.13 -20.94
N GLY A 33 -5.90 -4.56 -20.10
CA GLY A 33 -5.70 -5.69 -19.18
C GLY A 33 -4.68 -5.42 -18.06
N ARG A 34 -4.38 -4.15 -17.77
CA ARG A 34 -3.47 -3.76 -16.69
C ARG A 34 -4.25 -3.33 -15.44
N ALA A 35 -3.75 -3.66 -14.27
CA ALA A 35 -4.27 -3.07 -13.04
C ALA A 35 -3.49 -1.79 -12.70
N TYR A 36 -4.22 -0.73 -12.43
CA TYR A 36 -3.69 0.59 -12.09
C TYR A 36 -3.91 0.91 -10.62
N ALA A 37 -2.89 1.51 -9.99
CA ALA A 37 -3.05 2.11 -8.67
C ALA A 37 -2.06 3.25 -8.42
N THR A 38 -2.43 4.15 -7.51
CA THR A 38 -1.58 5.26 -7.07
C THR A 38 -1.05 4.99 -5.66
N GLY A 39 0.25 5.15 -5.48
CA GLY A 39 0.92 5.13 -4.19
C GLY A 39 1.44 6.51 -3.79
N LYS A 40 1.48 6.81 -2.49
CA LYS A 40 1.96 8.10 -1.97
C LYS A 40 2.82 7.89 -0.70
N ARG A 41 3.94 8.62 -0.57
CA ARG A 41 4.76 8.68 0.64
C ARG A 41 5.68 9.89 0.62
N LYS A 42 5.77 10.68 1.72
CA LYS A 42 6.70 11.82 1.89
C LYS A 42 6.74 12.74 0.65
N ASP A 43 5.57 13.22 0.23
CA ASP A 43 5.36 14.07 -0.95
C ASP A 43 5.70 13.42 -2.30
N ALA A 44 6.16 12.15 -2.30
CA ALA A 44 6.30 11.38 -3.52
C ALA A 44 4.97 10.74 -3.92
N VAL A 45 4.67 10.79 -5.22
CA VAL A 45 3.51 10.15 -5.84
C VAL A 45 3.98 9.18 -6.90
N ALA A 46 3.50 7.93 -6.84
CA ALA A 46 3.77 6.90 -7.82
C ALA A 46 2.46 6.47 -8.49
N ARG A 47 2.44 6.45 -9.81
CA ARG A 47 1.40 5.82 -10.64
C ARG A 47 1.96 4.49 -11.12
N VAL A 48 1.30 3.40 -10.76
CA VAL A 48 1.79 2.05 -11.01
C VAL A 48 0.79 1.28 -11.84
N TRP A 49 1.26 0.65 -12.91
CA TRP A 49 0.53 -0.29 -13.74
C TRP A 49 1.21 -1.64 -13.67
N ILE A 50 0.43 -2.68 -13.47
CA ILE A 50 0.91 -4.06 -13.50
C ILE A 50 0.17 -4.86 -14.58
N LYS A 51 0.90 -5.76 -15.21
CA LYS A 51 0.38 -6.75 -16.14
C LYS A 51 1.13 -8.07 -15.92
N PRO A 52 0.56 -9.23 -16.29
CA PRO A 52 1.30 -10.49 -16.30
C PRO A 52 2.53 -10.38 -17.22
N GLY A 53 3.68 -10.90 -16.78
CA GLY A 53 4.90 -10.80 -17.57
C GLY A 53 6.10 -11.46 -16.90
N ALA A 54 7.29 -11.12 -17.38
CA ALA A 54 8.56 -11.74 -16.98
C ALA A 54 9.19 -11.14 -15.70
N GLY A 55 8.50 -10.20 -15.02
CA GLY A 55 9.00 -9.55 -13.80
C GLY A 55 9.82 -8.29 -14.02
N LYS A 56 9.75 -7.69 -15.21
CA LYS A 56 10.47 -6.45 -15.50
C LYS A 56 9.84 -5.26 -14.78
N ILE A 57 10.67 -4.47 -14.07
CA ILE A 57 10.22 -3.25 -13.37
C ILE A 57 10.87 -2.03 -13.99
N VAL A 58 10.05 -1.18 -14.61
CA VAL A 58 10.47 0.06 -15.29
C VAL A 58 9.91 1.26 -14.54
N ILE A 59 10.78 2.23 -14.22
CA ILE A 59 10.43 3.44 -13.46
C ILE A 59 10.90 4.67 -14.24
N ASN A 60 9.97 5.54 -14.61
CA ASN A 60 10.25 6.71 -15.45
C ASN A 60 11.11 6.35 -16.67
N THR A 61 10.71 5.31 -17.41
CA THR A 61 11.39 4.79 -18.61
C THR A 61 12.77 4.15 -18.38
N ARG A 62 13.25 4.06 -17.12
CA ARG A 62 14.52 3.46 -16.76
C ARG A 62 14.30 2.16 -15.98
N ASP A 63 15.24 1.23 -16.08
CA ASP A 63 15.17 0.01 -15.26
C ASP A 63 15.39 0.35 -13.77
N ILE A 64 14.79 -0.47 -12.90
CA ILE A 64 14.82 -0.29 -11.45
C ILE A 64 16.25 -0.18 -10.89
N GLU A 65 17.21 -0.88 -11.47
CA GLU A 65 18.61 -0.87 -11.04
C GLU A 65 19.30 0.45 -11.31
N VAL A 66 19.00 1.07 -12.44
CA VAL A 66 19.53 2.37 -12.83
C VAL A 66 18.86 3.48 -12.03
N TYR A 67 17.54 3.41 -11.82
CA TYR A 67 16.80 4.45 -11.12
C TYR A 67 17.03 4.41 -9.60
N PHE A 68 16.97 3.21 -8.99
CA PHE A 68 17.28 2.99 -7.58
C PHE A 68 18.60 2.24 -7.42
N ALA A 69 19.70 2.96 -7.51
CA ALA A 69 21.04 2.40 -7.37
C ALA A 69 21.26 1.70 -6.02
N ARG A 70 20.59 2.15 -4.94
CA ARG A 70 20.70 1.54 -3.60
C ARG A 70 19.91 0.23 -3.53
N PRO A 71 20.55 -0.93 -3.24
CA PRO A 71 19.88 -2.23 -3.16
C PRO A 71 18.71 -2.26 -2.18
N VAL A 72 18.85 -1.59 -1.03
CA VAL A 72 17.81 -1.52 0.02
C VAL A 72 16.50 -0.94 -0.51
N LEU A 73 16.55 0.04 -1.42
CA LEU A 73 15.35 0.63 -2.02
C LEU A 73 14.67 -0.34 -3.00
N ARG A 74 15.46 -1.14 -3.73
CA ARG A 74 14.95 -2.19 -4.62
C ARG A 74 14.29 -3.30 -3.83
N MET A 75 14.92 -3.76 -2.75
CA MET A 75 14.32 -4.75 -1.83
C MET A 75 13.00 -4.25 -1.24
N LEU A 76 12.93 -2.97 -0.84
CA LEU A 76 11.71 -2.37 -0.31
C LEU A 76 10.55 -2.43 -1.32
N ILE A 77 10.82 -2.20 -2.60
CA ILE A 77 9.81 -2.25 -3.67
C ILE A 77 9.34 -3.68 -3.92
N GLN A 78 10.24 -4.65 -3.83
CA GLN A 78 9.93 -6.06 -4.07
C GLN A 78 9.18 -6.74 -2.92
N GLN A 79 9.19 -6.16 -1.70
CA GLN A 79 8.54 -6.75 -0.53
C GLN A 79 7.10 -7.24 -0.76
N PRO A 80 6.19 -6.49 -1.39
CA PRO A 80 4.83 -6.95 -1.63
C PRO A 80 4.76 -8.18 -2.54
N LEU A 81 5.62 -8.27 -3.56
CA LEU A 81 5.70 -9.42 -4.48
C LEU A 81 6.20 -10.67 -3.77
N VAL A 82 7.21 -10.51 -2.91
CA VAL A 82 7.75 -11.61 -2.10
C VAL A 82 6.71 -12.08 -1.08
N ALA A 83 6.05 -11.16 -0.38
CA ALA A 83 5.03 -11.49 0.62
C ALA A 83 3.80 -12.20 0.05
N THR A 84 3.55 -12.06 -1.25
CA THR A 84 2.46 -12.72 -1.97
C THR A 84 2.91 -13.92 -2.80
N ASN A 85 4.20 -14.30 -2.76
CA ASN A 85 4.81 -15.34 -3.59
C ASN A 85 4.59 -15.12 -5.11
N ARG A 86 4.60 -13.85 -5.54
CA ARG A 86 4.37 -13.44 -6.94
C ARG A 86 5.63 -12.83 -7.58
N GLY A 87 6.82 -13.11 -7.04
CA GLY A 87 8.08 -12.65 -7.61
C GLY A 87 8.26 -13.13 -9.08
N GLY A 88 8.61 -12.20 -9.98
CA GLY A 88 8.86 -12.52 -11.38
C GLY A 88 7.64 -12.82 -12.27
N GLN A 89 6.42 -12.71 -11.76
CA GLN A 89 5.19 -13.01 -12.51
C GLN A 89 4.53 -11.79 -13.15
N TYR A 90 4.93 -10.59 -12.76
CA TYR A 90 4.32 -9.34 -13.20
C TYR A 90 5.34 -8.35 -13.72
N ASP A 91 5.05 -7.79 -14.88
CA ASP A 91 5.72 -6.60 -15.37
C ASP A 91 5.11 -5.35 -14.72
N VAL A 92 5.95 -4.49 -14.19
CA VAL A 92 5.58 -3.26 -13.50
C VAL A 92 6.07 -2.06 -14.27
N THR A 93 5.16 -1.21 -14.71
CA THR A 93 5.49 0.11 -15.27
C THR A 93 5.06 1.17 -14.26
N CYS A 94 5.96 2.10 -13.95
CA CYS A 94 5.73 3.11 -12.92
C CYS A 94 6.19 4.49 -13.37
N THR A 95 5.35 5.50 -13.10
CA THR A 95 5.73 6.90 -13.20
C THR A 95 5.76 7.51 -11.81
N VAL A 96 6.89 8.09 -11.42
CA VAL A 96 7.11 8.63 -10.07
C VAL A 96 7.54 10.07 -10.14
N SER A 97 6.97 10.91 -9.28
CA SER A 97 7.31 12.33 -9.16
C SER A 97 7.29 12.79 -7.70
N GLY A 98 7.98 13.90 -7.43
CA GLY A 98 8.04 14.53 -6.10
C GLY A 98 8.88 13.76 -5.08
N GLY A 99 9.12 14.41 -3.94
CA GLY A 99 9.89 13.86 -2.83
C GLY A 99 11.32 13.47 -3.18
N GLY A 100 11.93 12.59 -2.41
CA GLY A 100 13.27 12.03 -2.67
C GLY A 100 13.20 10.51 -2.91
N LEU A 101 14.29 9.89 -3.38
CA LEU A 101 14.37 8.47 -3.77
C LEU A 101 13.79 7.51 -2.70
N SER A 102 14.05 7.75 -1.41
CA SER A 102 13.49 6.95 -0.32
C SER A 102 11.95 7.09 -0.19
N GLY A 103 11.42 8.29 -0.42
CA GLY A 103 9.97 8.55 -0.48
C GLY A 103 9.35 7.88 -1.69
N GLN A 104 9.99 8.02 -2.84
CA GLN A 104 9.58 7.43 -4.12
C GLN A 104 9.51 5.90 -4.04
N ALA A 105 10.54 5.23 -3.50
CA ALA A 105 10.53 3.78 -3.32
C ALA A 105 9.36 3.32 -2.42
N GLY A 106 9.08 4.04 -1.32
CA GLY A 106 7.92 3.77 -0.48
C GLY A 106 6.58 4.05 -1.17
N ALA A 107 6.51 5.07 -2.04
CA ALA A 107 5.33 5.35 -2.85
C ALA A 107 5.09 4.24 -3.89
N VAL A 108 6.14 3.77 -4.56
CA VAL A 108 6.06 2.63 -5.50
C VAL A 108 5.60 1.37 -4.78
N ARG A 109 6.17 1.05 -3.62
CA ARG A 109 5.74 -0.09 -2.80
C ARG A 109 4.24 -0.04 -2.50
N HIS A 110 3.76 1.09 -2.00
CA HIS A 110 2.35 1.28 -1.68
C HIS A 110 1.45 1.19 -2.93
N GLY A 111 1.87 1.80 -4.06
CA GLY A 111 1.15 1.73 -5.33
C GLY A 111 1.09 0.30 -5.88
N LEU A 112 2.22 -0.41 -5.86
CA LEU A 112 2.32 -1.80 -6.30
C LEU A 112 1.40 -2.73 -5.49
N SER A 113 1.37 -2.59 -4.17
CA SER A 113 0.49 -3.38 -3.30
C SER A 113 -0.99 -3.15 -3.62
N LYS A 114 -1.39 -1.91 -3.90
CA LYS A 114 -2.75 -1.59 -4.33
C LYS A 114 -3.07 -2.12 -5.72
N ALA A 115 -2.10 -2.07 -6.64
CA ALA A 115 -2.28 -2.60 -7.99
C ALA A 115 -2.41 -4.13 -7.97
N LEU A 116 -1.61 -4.83 -7.15
CA LEU A 116 -1.74 -6.27 -6.93
C LEU A 116 -3.13 -6.63 -6.38
N MET A 117 -3.63 -5.89 -5.40
CA MET A 117 -5.00 -6.10 -4.87
C MET A 117 -6.08 -5.86 -5.93
N ASN A 118 -5.87 -4.92 -6.86
CA ASN A 118 -6.81 -4.65 -7.95
C ASN A 118 -6.76 -5.76 -9.02
N PHE A 119 -5.60 -6.39 -9.22
CA PHE A 119 -5.41 -7.48 -10.15
C PHE A 119 -5.89 -8.82 -9.57
N GLU A 120 -5.43 -9.17 -8.35
CA GLU A 120 -5.82 -10.36 -7.60
C GLU A 120 -6.43 -9.95 -6.25
N PRO A 121 -7.77 -9.88 -6.13
CA PRO A 121 -8.43 -9.49 -4.89
C PRO A 121 -8.13 -10.40 -3.69
N ASP A 122 -7.85 -11.67 -3.94
CA ASP A 122 -7.56 -12.69 -2.92
C ASP A 122 -6.29 -12.37 -2.12
N LEU A 123 -5.33 -11.66 -2.73
CA LEU A 123 -4.09 -11.25 -2.08
C LEU A 123 -4.27 -10.16 -1.03
N ARG A 124 -5.46 -9.55 -0.95
CA ARG A 124 -5.73 -8.46 0.00
C ARG A 124 -5.45 -8.84 1.45
N GLY A 125 -5.78 -10.07 1.86
CA GLY A 125 -5.53 -10.56 3.22
C GLY A 125 -4.04 -10.51 3.59
N ALA A 126 -3.19 -11.09 2.74
CA ALA A 126 -1.75 -11.13 2.91
C ALA A 126 -1.13 -9.72 2.87
N LEU A 127 -1.53 -8.88 1.91
CA LEU A 127 -1.04 -7.51 1.76
C LEU A 127 -1.45 -6.61 2.94
N LYS A 128 -2.66 -6.79 3.49
CA LYS A 128 -3.12 -6.04 4.66
C LYS A 128 -2.38 -6.48 5.93
N LYS A 129 -2.18 -7.79 6.12
CA LYS A 129 -1.40 -8.34 7.24
C LYS A 129 0.04 -7.84 7.23
N GLY A 130 0.67 -7.73 6.06
CA GLY A 130 2.00 -7.16 5.88
C GLY A 130 2.07 -5.62 6.00
N GLY A 131 0.95 -4.92 6.18
CA GLY A 131 0.90 -3.46 6.32
C GLY A 131 1.15 -2.69 5.01
N PHE A 132 1.16 -3.35 3.85
CA PHE A 132 1.49 -2.74 2.56
C PHE A 132 0.39 -1.85 1.99
N LEU A 133 -0.87 -2.04 2.41
CA LEU A 133 -2.01 -1.26 1.93
C LEU A 133 -2.22 0.04 2.70
N THR A 134 -1.55 0.21 3.85
CA THR A 134 -1.67 1.40 4.67
C THR A 134 -0.66 2.46 4.23
N ARG A 135 -1.13 3.68 4.01
CA ARG A 135 -0.25 4.82 3.71
C ARG A 135 0.52 5.23 4.96
N ASP A 136 1.83 5.38 4.86
CA ASP A 136 2.66 6.03 5.89
C ASP A 136 2.41 7.55 5.83
N SER A 137 1.76 8.10 6.86
CA SER A 137 1.39 9.53 6.94
C SER A 137 2.55 10.43 7.37
N ARG A 138 3.67 9.86 7.83
CA ARG A 138 4.82 10.64 8.32
C ARG A 138 5.41 11.52 7.24
N VAL A 139 5.46 12.82 7.50
CA VAL A 139 6.11 13.84 6.66
C VAL A 139 7.19 14.56 7.45
N VAL A 140 8.07 15.27 6.77
CA VAL A 140 9.12 16.06 7.42
C VAL A 140 8.47 17.21 8.18
N GLU A 141 8.80 17.33 9.47
CA GLU A 141 8.29 18.41 10.33
C GLU A 141 8.86 19.75 9.88
N ARG A 142 8.02 20.78 9.80
CA ARG A 142 8.39 22.12 9.38
C ARG A 142 9.42 22.73 10.34
N LYS A 143 10.44 23.43 9.82
CA LYS A 143 11.34 24.27 10.61
C LYS A 143 10.53 25.29 11.42
N LYS A 144 10.88 25.50 12.67
CA LYS A 144 10.20 26.45 13.57
C LYS A 144 11.01 27.72 13.75
N TYR A 145 10.31 28.79 14.04
CA TYR A 145 10.92 30.07 14.38
C TYR A 145 11.84 29.93 15.60
N GLY A 146 12.97 30.61 15.63
CA GLY A 146 13.93 30.58 16.75
C GLY A 146 14.70 29.26 16.90
N ARG A 147 14.60 28.31 15.94
CA ARG A 147 15.30 27.03 15.95
C ARG A 147 16.10 26.80 14.68
N ALA A 148 17.19 26.03 14.79
CA ALA A 148 18.02 25.68 13.63
C ALA A 148 17.30 24.72 12.65
N LYS A 149 16.47 23.79 13.18
CA LYS A 149 15.57 22.86 12.44
C LYS A 149 14.22 22.75 13.16
N ALA A 150 13.42 21.75 12.82
CA ALA A 150 12.10 21.54 13.44
C ALA A 150 12.18 21.44 14.98
N ARG A 151 13.17 20.70 15.50
CA ARG A 151 13.37 20.46 16.94
C ARG A 151 14.74 20.87 17.46
N ARG A 152 15.74 21.06 16.58
CA ARG A 152 17.10 21.44 16.97
C ARG A 152 17.15 22.92 17.36
N SER A 153 17.56 23.20 18.58
CA SER A 153 17.85 24.56 19.08
C SER A 153 19.23 25.02 18.63
N PHE A 154 19.46 26.32 18.66
CA PHE A 154 20.81 26.90 18.55
C PHE A 154 21.59 26.62 19.83
N GLN A 155 22.89 26.54 19.74
CA GLN A 155 23.74 26.39 20.91
C GLN A 155 23.67 27.65 21.75
N PHE A 156 23.51 27.47 23.05
CA PHE A 156 23.59 28.57 23.99
C PHE A 156 25.04 28.96 24.20
N SER A 157 25.37 30.24 24.02
CA SER A 157 26.69 30.79 24.32
C SER A 157 26.62 31.54 25.64
N LYS A 158 27.39 31.10 26.63
CA LYS A 158 27.63 31.89 27.88
C LYS A 158 28.70 32.92 27.54
N ARG A 159 28.32 34.14 27.28
CA ARG A 159 29.16 35.33 27.33
C ARG A 159 28.36 36.43 27.97
#